data_5e46636d83fd2a04b2824bdb747dc7af
#
_entry.id   5e46636d83fd2a04b2824bdb747dc7af
#
_cell.length_a   1.000
_cell.length_b   1.000
_cell.length_c   1.000
_cell.angle_alpha   90.00
_cell.angle_beta   90.00
_cell.angle_gamma   90.00
#
_symmetry.space_group_name_H-M   'P 1'
#
loop_
_entity.id
_entity.type
_entity.pdbx_description
1 polymer ?
#
loop_
_entity_poly.entity_id
_entity_poly.type
_entity_poly.pdbx_seq_one_letter_code
_entity_poly.pdbx_strand_id
1 'polypeptide(L)'
;YSSVTKICIDDADANGVTTQADTETWGDSTETIKGYLHIVDINDETTYARFKITASVTDASGYNKITVVHLASNNTFSAADELSVHFTRNGDAGASPGYFYKFDSGTSAADPGAGEIAFNNATYASATAIYIDDVDQNAVNTVTDVLTWDDSTSTIKGYLHIVDINDHTTYARFSITGSSTDGSGFNTLVVTHI
;
A
#
# COMPACT_ATOMS: atom_id res chain seq x y z
N TYR A 1 5.45 -6.15 -30.67
CA TYR A 1 6.02 -5.63 -29.40
C TYR A 1 6.13 -6.67 -28.28
N SER A 2 5.67 -7.90 -28.48
CA SER A 2 5.71 -8.97 -27.47
C SER A 2 7.09 -9.28 -26.88
N SER A 3 8.16 -9.01 -27.62
CA SER A 3 9.55 -9.19 -27.19
C SER A 3 10.21 -7.93 -26.62
N VAL A 4 9.51 -6.80 -26.56
CA VAL A 4 10.04 -5.55 -26.01
C VAL A 4 10.17 -5.68 -24.49
N THR A 5 11.39 -5.47 -23.99
CA THR A 5 11.71 -5.50 -22.55
C THR A 5 12.18 -4.15 -22.02
N LYS A 6 12.48 -3.20 -22.91
CA LYS A 6 12.90 -1.84 -22.55
C LYS A 6 12.31 -0.83 -23.51
N ILE A 7 11.93 0.32 -22.98
CA ILE A 7 11.52 1.51 -23.71
C ILE A 7 12.49 2.62 -23.32
N CYS A 8 12.98 3.36 -24.31
CA CYS A 8 13.79 4.55 -24.11
C CYS A 8 12.95 5.78 -24.45
N ILE A 9 12.87 6.73 -23.53
CA ILE A 9 12.16 8.01 -23.71
C ILE A 9 13.17 9.12 -23.53
N ASP A 10 13.23 10.04 -24.48
CA ASP A 10 14.06 11.24 -24.42
C ASP A 10 13.69 12.09 -23.19
N ASP A 11 14.67 12.83 -22.64
CA ASP A 11 14.48 13.70 -21.48
C ASP A 11 13.61 14.93 -21.79
N ALA A 12 13.32 15.18 -23.06
CA ALA A 12 12.42 16.22 -23.52
C ALA A 12 11.36 15.67 -24.47
N ASP A 13 10.15 16.22 -24.41
CA ASP A 13 9.09 15.92 -25.36
C ASP A 13 9.35 16.56 -26.76
N ALA A 14 8.48 16.28 -27.72
CA ALA A 14 8.58 16.81 -29.08
C ALA A 14 8.52 18.35 -29.14
N ASN A 15 8.05 19.04 -28.09
CA ASN A 15 8.01 20.49 -27.97
C ASN A 15 9.25 21.05 -27.25
N GLY A 16 10.21 20.22 -26.86
CA GLY A 16 11.40 20.60 -26.11
C GLY A 16 11.15 20.87 -24.62
N VAL A 17 10.01 20.41 -24.08
CA VAL A 17 9.74 20.51 -22.64
C VAL A 17 10.40 19.35 -21.92
N THR A 18 11.20 19.64 -20.91
CA THR A 18 11.90 18.62 -20.10
C THR A 18 10.88 17.79 -19.32
N THR A 19 10.88 16.48 -19.54
CA THR A 19 10.01 15.50 -18.89
C THR A 19 10.80 14.52 -18.02
N GLN A 20 12.13 14.66 -17.94
CA GLN A 20 13.04 13.75 -17.23
C GLN A 20 12.59 13.45 -15.80
N ALA A 21 12.42 14.50 -14.98
CA ALA A 21 12.10 14.35 -13.57
C ALA A 21 10.74 13.63 -13.33
N ASP A 22 9.77 13.84 -14.22
CA ASP A 22 8.49 13.11 -14.16
C ASP A 22 8.68 11.64 -14.54
N THR A 23 9.37 11.37 -15.66
CA THR A 23 9.61 10.01 -16.15
C THR A 23 10.41 9.17 -15.15
N GLU A 24 11.36 9.74 -14.45
CA GLU A 24 12.12 9.06 -13.39
C GLU A 24 11.23 8.54 -12.27
N THR A 25 10.13 9.24 -11.94
CA THR A 25 9.19 8.82 -10.88
C THR A 25 8.32 7.61 -11.27
N TRP A 26 8.27 7.23 -12.55
CA TRP A 26 7.39 6.14 -13.01
C TRP A 26 7.79 4.77 -12.46
N GLY A 27 9.02 4.64 -11.96
CA GLY A 27 9.52 3.43 -11.32
C GLY A 27 9.48 3.42 -9.80
N ASP A 28 8.92 4.45 -9.14
CA ASP A 28 9.04 4.66 -7.69
C ASP A 28 8.04 3.88 -6.85
N SER A 29 6.99 3.30 -7.45
CA SER A 29 6.06 2.45 -6.69
C SER A 29 6.81 1.31 -6.00
N THR A 30 6.44 0.97 -4.77
CA THR A 30 7.01 -0.15 -4.01
C THR A 30 6.50 -1.50 -4.51
N GLU A 31 5.42 -1.52 -5.30
CA GLU A 31 4.85 -2.73 -5.88
C GLU A 31 5.75 -3.39 -6.93
N THR A 32 5.56 -4.70 -7.15
CA THR A 32 6.26 -5.45 -8.22
C THR A 32 5.95 -4.88 -9.61
N ILE A 33 4.71 -4.42 -9.83
CA ILE A 33 4.32 -3.66 -11.02
C ILE A 33 4.30 -2.19 -10.61
N LYS A 34 5.21 -1.39 -11.17
CA LYS A 34 5.36 0.03 -10.83
C LYS A 34 4.25 0.90 -11.42
N GLY A 35 3.72 0.50 -12.54
CA GLY A 35 2.66 1.20 -13.26
C GLY A 35 2.40 0.61 -14.62
N TYR A 36 1.51 1.26 -15.34
CA TYR A 36 1.10 0.87 -16.69
C TYR A 36 1.39 2.01 -17.65
N LEU A 37 1.93 1.65 -18.80
CA LEU A 37 2.24 2.57 -19.88
C LEU A 37 1.34 2.27 -21.08
N HIS A 38 0.70 3.29 -21.61
CA HIS A 38 -0.08 3.25 -22.84
C HIS A 38 0.50 4.24 -23.83
N ILE A 39 1.01 3.72 -24.93
CA ILE A 39 1.54 4.51 -26.05
C ILE A 39 0.58 4.37 -27.20
N VAL A 40 0.19 5.46 -27.81
CA VAL A 40 -0.77 5.51 -28.90
C VAL A 40 -0.35 6.53 -29.95
N ASP A 41 -0.54 6.23 -31.22
CA ASP A 41 -0.37 7.17 -32.32
C ASP A 41 -1.52 8.21 -32.26
N ILE A 42 -1.18 9.50 -32.17
CA ILE A 42 -2.17 10.57 -32.06
C ILE A 42 -3.00 10.76 -33.33
N ASN A 43 -2.53 10.27 -34.49
CA ASN A 43 -3.21 10.36 -35.78
C ASN A 43 -3.99 9.08 -36.11
N ASP A 44 -3.72 7.96 -35.41
CA ASP A 44 -4.40 6.67 -35.54
C ASP A 44 -4.53 5.96 -34.19
N GLU A 45 -5.59 6.21 -33.44
CA GLU A 45 -5.85 5.62 -32.14
C GLU A 45 -5.97 4.09 -32.15
N THR A 46 -6.10 3.47 -33.34
CA THR A 46 -6.07 2.00 -33.47
C THR A 46 -4.66 1.44 -33.41
N THR A 47 -3.63 2.27 -33.58
CA THR A 47 -2.22 1.91 -33.47
C THR A 47 -1.72 2.25 -32.06
N TYR A 48 -1.54 1.21 -31.24
CA TYR A 48 -1.13 1.35 -29.84
C TYR A 48 -0.29 0.20 -29.31
N ALA A 49 0.40 0.47 -28.20
CA ALA A 49 1.06 -0.57 -27.39
C ALA A 49 0.89 -0.27 -25.89
N ARG A 50 0.64 -1.32 -25.11
CA ARG A 50 0.47 -1.27 -23.64
C ARG A 50 1.49 -2.14 -22.95
N PHE A 51 2.06 -1.62 -21.89
CA PHE A 51 3.08 -2.30 -21.10
C PHE A 51 2.81 -2.12 -19.61
N LYS A 52 3.35 -3.04 -18.80
CA LYS A 52 3.56 -2.81 -17.36
C LYS A 52 5.03 -2.51 -17.09
N ILE A 53 5.30 -1.57 -16.21
CA ILE A 53 6.64 -1.22 -15.74
C ILE A 53 6.96 -2.14 -14.54
N THR A 54 8.13 -2.77 -14.56
CA THR A 54 8.50 -3.82 -13.59
C THR A 54 9.79 -3.55 -12.82
N ALA A 55 10.43 -2.41 -13.07
CA ALA A 55 11.62 -1.99 -12.35
C ALA A 55 11.69 -0.46 -12.27
N SER A 56 12.58 0.05 -11.42
CA SER A 56 12.89 1.48 -11.37
C SER A 56 13.37 1.98 -12.73
N VAL A 57 13.02 3.21 -13.05
CA VAL A 57 13.52 3.90 -14.24
C VAL A 57 15.01 4.19 -14.06
N THR A 58 15.78 4.13 -15.14
CA THR A 58 17.22 4.42 -15.11
C THR A 58 17.52 5.58 -16.03
N ASP A 59 18.04 6.68 -15.46
CA ASP A 59 18.61 7.78 -16.22
C ASP A 59 19.84 7.31 -17.02
N ALA A 60 19.91 7.70 -18.28
CA ALA A 60 20.96 7.30 -19.21
C ALA A 60 21.62 8.48 -19.96
N SER A 61 21.62 9.66 -19.35
CA SER A 61 22.20 10.88 -19.93
C SER A 61 21.58 11.29 -21.27
N GLY A 62 20.49 12.04 -21.20
CA GLY A 62 19.70 12.53 -22.33
C GLY A 62 18.47 11.68 -22.65
N TYR A 63 18.27 10.57 -21.95
CA TYR A 63 17.06 9.74 -22.04
C TYR A 63 16.89 8.80 -20.87
N ASN A 64 15.67 8.39 -20.60
CA ASN A 64 15.31 7.43 -19.57
C ASN A 64 15.10 6.03 -20.13
N LYS A 65 15.58 5.00 -19.41
CA LYS A 65 15.35 3.58 -19.71
C LYS A 65 14.28 3.01 -18.78
N ILE A 66 13.20 2.52 -19.35
CA ILE A 66 12.08 1.94 -18.63
C ILE A 66 12.03 0.45 -18.91
N THR A 67 12.14 -0.38 -17.86
CA THR A 67 12.01 -1.83 -17.97
C THR A 67 10.53 -2.21 -17.99
N VAL A 68 10.10 -2.91 -19.03
CA VAL A 68 8.70 -3.20 -19.30
C VAL A 68 8.44 -4.65 -19.63
N VAL A 69 7.16 -5.05 -19.48
CA VAL A 69 6.60 -6.28 -20.02
C VAL A 69 5.38 -5.92 -20.86
N HIS A 70 5.33 -6.40 -22.08
CA HIS A 70 4.21 -6.17 -23.00
C HIS A 70 2.91 -6.78 -22.48
N LEU A 71 1.81 -6.07 -22.65
CA LEU A 71 0.46 -6.49 -22.28
C LEU A 71 -0.44 -6.70 -23.50
N ALA A 72 -0.50 -5.68 -24.37
CA ALA A 72 -1.33 -5.68 -25.56
C ALA A 72 -0.79 -4.68 -26.57
N SER A 73 -1.03 -4.91 -27.85
CA SER A 73 -0.75 -3.95 -28.92
C SER A 73 -1.67 -4.23 -30.12
N ASN A 74 -1.88 -3.21 -30.92
CA ASN A 74 -2.50 -3.31 -32.22
C ASN A 74 -1.69 -2.48 -33.21
N ASN A 75 -1.52 -2.97 -34.42
CA ASN A 75 -0.68 -2.41 -35.49
C ASN A 75 0.79 -2.20 -35.03
N THR A 76 1.56 -1.44 -35.80
CA THR A 76 2.97 -1.15 -35.56
C THR A 76 3.25 0.30 -35.86
N PHE A 77 3.91 0.99 -34.93
CA PHE A 77 4.36 2.37 -35.13
C PHE A 77 5.38 2.44 -36.26
N SER A 78 5.25 3.45 -37.07
CA SER A 78 6.19 3.80 -38.14
C SER A 78 7.18 4.86 -37.69
N ALA A 79 8.26 5.01 -38.42
CA ALA A 79 9.21 6.10 -38.14
C ALA A 79 8.52 7.45 -38.36
N ALA A 80 8.71 8.34 -37.39
CA ALA A 80 8.12 9.69 -37.33
C ALA A 80 6.62 9.75 -37.00
N ASP A 81 5.98 8.65 -36.60
CA ASP A 81 4.66 8.74 -35.98
C ASP A 81 4.73 9.61 -34.71
N GLU A 82 3.76 10.48 -34.54
CA GLU A 82 3.61 11.27 -33.34
C GLU A 82 2.89 10.46 -32.26
N LEU A 83 3.52 10.26 -31.11
CA LEU A 83 3.02 9.35 -30.08
C LEU A 83 2.60 10.11 -28.83
N SER A 84 1.42 9.78 -28.33
CA SER A 84 1.01 10.14 -26.97
C SER A 84 1.40 9.01 -26.01
N VAL A 85 2.04 9.38 -24.89
CA VAL A 85 2.49 8.45 -23.86
C VAL A 85 1.75 8.74 -22.58
N HIS A 86 0.98 7.76 -22.10
CA HIS A 86 0.20 7.86 -20.87
C HIS A 86 0.75 6.89 -19.84
N PHE A 87 1.11 7.40 -18.67
CA PHE A 87 1.51 6.61 -17.53
C PHE A 87 0.42 6.63 -16.45
N THR A 88 0.12 5.45 -15.92
CA THR A 88 -0.73 5.29 -14.73
C THR A 88 0.10 4.58 -13.67
N ARG A 89 0.43 5.30 -12.60
CA ARG A 89 1.16 4.74 -11.46
C ARG A 89 0.33 3.64 -10.80
N ASN A 90 0.93 2.50 -10.56
CA ASN A 90 0.40 1.55 -9.60
C ASN A 90 0.59 2.18 -8.21
N GLY A 91 -0.47 2.22 -7.41
CA GLY A 91 -0.34 2.70 -6.04
C GLY A 91 0.78 1.91 -5.37
N ASP A 92 1.58 2.57 -4.54
CA ASP A 92 2.35 1.84 -3.56
C ASP A 92 1.38 0.89 -2.87
N ALA A 93 1.78 -0.33 -2.53
CA ALA A 93 1.04 -1.10 -1.56
C ALA A 93 0.78 -0.11 -0.44
N GLY A 94 -0.45 0.35 -0.32
CA GLY A 94 -0.78 1.34 0.67
C GLY A 94 -0.18 0.81 1.95
N ALA A 95 0.61 1.60 2.65
CA ALA A 95 0.97 1.24 4.02
C ALA A 95 -0.31 0.69 4.59
N SER A 96 -0.31 -0.59 4.94
CA SER A 96 -1.54 -1.24 5.38
C SER A 96 -2.21 -0.24 6.33
N PRO A 97 -3.48 0.13 6.13
CA PRO A 97 -4.08 1.17 6.95
C PRO A 97 -4.21 0.72 8.41
N GLY A 98 -3.34 -0.16 8.85
CA GLY A 98 -3.26 -0.76 10.17
C GLY A 98 -1.99 -1.57 10.36
N TYR A 99 -1.79 -2.02 11.57
CA TYR A 99 -0.70 -2.90 11.97
C TYR A 99 -1.08 -4.36 11.77
N PHE A 100 -0.07 -5.21 11.55
CA PHE A 100 -0.26 -6.65 11.41
C PHE A 100 0.02 -7.36 12.72
N TYR A 101 -0.98 -8.05 13.24
CA TYR A 101 -0.84 -8.88 14.44
C TYR A 101 -1.35 -10.29 14.17
N LYS A 102 -0.82 -11.27 14.87
CA LYS A 102 -1.49 -12.57 15.01
C LYS A 102 -2.54 -12.48 16.11
N PHE A 103 -3.62 -13.20 15.94
CA PHE A 103 -4.61 -13.33 16.99
C PHE A 103 -4.19 -14.43 17.98
N ASP A 104 -4.04 -14.05 19.26
CA ASP A 104 -3.95 -14.98 20.37
C ASP A 104 -5.36 -15.21 20.97
N SER A 105 -5.74 -16.46 21.14
CA SER A 105 -7.03 -16.84 21.72
C SER A 105 -7.06 -16.77 23.27
N GLY A 106 -5.95 -16.48 23.91
CA GLY A 106 -5.88 -16.23 25.35
C GLY A 106 -6.73 -15.05 25.76
N THR A 107 -7.31 -15.12 26.98
CA THR A 107 -8.19 -14.06 27.51
C THR A 107 -7.67 -13.40 28.77
N SER A 108 -6.46 -13.73 29.17
CA SER A 108 -5.79 -13.19 30.36
C SER A 108 -5.31 -11.76 30.11
N ALA A 109 -5.41 -10.91 31.15
CA ALA A 109 -4.82 -9.57 31.14
C ALA A 109 -3.28 -9.70 31.28
N ALA A 110 -2.61 -10.01 30.19
CA ALA A 110 -1.17 -10.23 30.11
C ALA A 110 -0.69 -9.91 28.69
N ASP A 111 0.62 -9.82 28.53
CA ASP A 111 1.29 -9.76 27.23
C ASP A 111 0.86 -10.93 26.35
N PRO A 112 0.24 -10.69 25.18
CA PRO A 112 -0.22 -11.76 24.30
C PRO A 112 0.93 -12.51 23.60
N GLY A 113 2.13 -11.94 23.61
CA GLY A 113 3.31 -12.44 22.92
C GLY A 113 3.71 -11.59 21.72
N ALA A 114 4.96 -11.73 21.31
CA ALA A 114 5.55 -10.87 20.28
C ALA A 114 4.76 -10.85 18.96
N GLY A 115 4.27 -9.69 18.58
CA GLY A 115 3.48 -9.47 17.38
C GLY A 115 2.07 -10.02 17.47
N GLU A 116 1.50 -10.17 18.67
CA GLU A 116 0.16 -10.75 18.86
C GLU A 116 -0.84 -9.76 19.46
N ILE A 117 -2.12 -10.03 19.23
CA ILE A 117 -3.25 -9.29 19.78
C ILE A 117 -4.23 -10.29 20.40
N ALA A 118 -4.73 -9.98 21.59
CA ALA A 118 -5.69 -10.81 22.31
C ALA A 118 -6.90 -9.99 22.79
N PHE A 119 -8.03 -10.67 23.02
CA PHE A 119 -9.21 -10.08 23.64
C PHE A 119 -9.42 -10.65 25.05
N ASN A 120 -9.91 -9.84 25.97
CA ASN A 120 -10.22 -10.32 27.33
C ASN A 120 -11.43 -11.28 27.39
N ASN A 121 -12.03 -11.63 26.27
CA ASN A 121 -13.17 -12.55 26.20
C ASN A 121 -13.15 -13.33 24.88
N ALA A 122 -13.39 -14.65 24.96
CA ALA A 122 -13.48 -15.50 23.77
C ALA A 122 -14.70 -15.19 22.87
N THR A 123 -15.74 -14.55 23.43
CA THR A 123 -16.87 -14.03 22.68
C THR A 123 -16.62 -12.56 22.39
N TYR A 124 -16.30 -12.21 21.15
CA TYR A 124 -15.92 -10.87 20.73
C TYR A 124 -16.92 -9.78 21.14
N ALA A 125 -18.24 -10.09 21.04
CA ALA A 125 -19.31 -9.19 21.46
C ALA A 125 -19.31 -8.87 22.97
N SER A 126 -18.62 -9.66 23.77
CA SER A 126 -18.46 -9.48 25.22
C SER A 126 -17.08 -8.94 25.61
N ALA A 127 -16.20 -8.72 24.64
CA ALA A 127 -14.89 -8.18 24.90
C ALA A 127 -14.97 -6.69 25.31
N THR A 128 -14.31 -6.36 26.42
CA THR A 128 -14.22 -5.00 26.97
C THR A 128 -12.79 -4.48 27.06
N ALA A 129 -11.81 -5.32 26.76
CA ALA A 129 -10.43 -4.95 26.65
C ALA A 129 -9.72 -5.74 25.52
N ILE A 130 -8.76 -5.08 24.91
CA ILE A 130 -7.88 -5.64 23.89
C ILE A 130 -6.45 -5.46 24.39
N TYR A 131 -5.64 -6.51 24.31
CA TYR A 131 -4.22 -6.53 24.63
C TYR A 131 -3.45 -6.57 23.32
N ILE A 132 -2.53 -5.62 23.12
CA ILE A 132 -1.76 -5.46 21.89
C ILE A 132 -0.29 -5.41 22.25
N ASP A 133 0.51 -6.32 21.70
CA ASP A 133 1.96 -6.31 21.86
C ASP A 133 2.58 -4.98 21.38
N ASP A 134 3.68 -4.59 21.97
CA ASP A 134 4.39 -3.33 21.68
C ASP A 134 5.01 -3.29 20.29
N VAL A 135 5.12 -4.43 19.61
CA VAL A 135 5.57 -4.55 18.23
C VAL A 135 4.57 -5.35 17.40
N ASP A 136 4.44 -5.01 16.14
CA ASP A 136 3.63 -5.79 15.22
C ASP A 136 4.41 -7.01 14.67
N GLN A 137 3.77 -7.84 13.85
CA GLN A 137 4.40 -9.02 13.21
C GLN A 137 5.62 -8.68 12.33
N ASN A 138 5.75 -7.44 11.88
CA ASN A 138 6.88 -6.97 11.10
C ASN A 138 7.97 -6.32 11.97
N ALA A 139 7.88 -6.48 13.28
CA ALA A 139 8.75 -5.87 14.28
C ALA A 139 8.72 -4.32 14.26
N VAL A 140 7.62 -3.73 13.82
CA VAL A 140 7.39 -2.29 13.92
C VAL A 140 6.94 -1.97 15.34
N ASN A 141 7.65 -1.06 16.03
CA ASN A 141 7.23 -0.57 17.33
C ASN A 141 5.97 0.30 17.20
N THR A 142 4.90 -0.08 17.88
CA THR A 142 3.57 0.53 17.77
C THR A 142 3.14 1.27 19.04
N VAL A 143 3.90 1.17 20.12
CA VAL A 143 3.56 1.71 21.47
C VAL A 143 3.10 3.15 21.41
N THR A 144 3.93 4.02 20.82
CA THR A 144 3.67 5.46 20.79
C THR A 144 2.39 5.80 20.03
N ASP A 145 2.09 5.07 18.97
CA ASP A 145 0.89 5.30 18.18
C ASP A 145 -0.35 4.75 18.90
N VAL A 146 -0.30 3.52 19.38
CA VAL A 146 -1.41 2.87 20.12
C VAL A 146 -1.83 3.69 21.33
N LEU A 147 -0.89 4.28 22.06
CA LEU A 147 -1.15 5.14 23.22
C LEU A 147 -1.83 6.48 22.85
N THR A 148 -1.84 6.89 21.58
CA THR A 148 -2.56 8.09 21.14
C THR A 148 -4.00 7.81 20.73
N TRP A 149 -4.40 6.56 20.60
CA TRP A 149 -5.74 6.22 20.11
C TRP A 149 -6.88 6.63 21.04
N ASP A 150 -6.57 6.92 22.30
CA ASP A 150 -7.52 7.41 23.31
C ASP A 150 -7.37 8.91 23.64
N ASP A 151 -6.53 9.66 22.92
CA ASP A 151 -6.28 11.10 23.17
C ASP A 151 -7.51 12.00 22.95
N SER A 152 -8.52 11.51 22.25
CA SER A 152 -9.77 12.24 22.05
C SER A 152 -10.48 12.52 23.39
N THR A 153 -10.99 13.72 23.56
CA THR A 153 -11.82 14.12 24.73
C THR A 153 -13.26 13.63 24.65
N SER A 154 -13.66 13.03 23.51
CA SER A 154 -15.01 12.48 23.32
C SER A 154 -15.24 11.22 24.16
N THR A 155 -16.49 10.87 24.44
CA THR A 155 -16.86 9.61 25.11
C THR A 155 -16.42 8.38 24.30
N ILE A 156 -16.53 8.44 22.97
CA ILE A 156 -15.92 7.49 22.05
C ILE A 156 -14.64 8.15 21.55
N LYS A 157 -13.50 7.55 21.87
CA LYS A 157 -12.17 8.04 21.53
C LYS A 157 -11.80 7.78 20.09
N GLY A 158 -12.21 6.63 19.56
CA GLY A 158 -11.94 6.17 18.21
C GLY A 158 -12.66 4.86 17.91
N TYR A 159 -12.43 4.35 16.72
CA TYR A 159 -12.95 3.08 16.27
C TYR A 159 -11.82 2.17 15.82
N LEU A 160 -11.89 0.90 16.20
CA LEU A 160 -10.95 -0.13 15.82
C LEU A 160 -11.66 -1.17 14.95
N HIS A 161 -11.05 -1.50 13.82
CA HIS A 161 -11.51 -2.57 12.95
C HIS A 161 -10.38 -3.60 12.83
N ILE A 162 -10.62 -4.79 13.34
CA ILE A 162 -9.71 -5.93 13.28
C ILE A 162 -10.28 -6.91 12.27
N VAL A 163 -9.50 -7.29 11.27
CA VAL A 163 -9.93 -8.14 10.16
C VAL A 163 -8.87 -9.18 9.85
N ASP A 164 -9.29 -10.41 9.57
CA ASP A 164 -8.39 -11.44 9.05
C ASP A 164 -7.95 -11.06 7.63
N ILE A 165 -6.66 -10.96 7.41
CA ILE A 165 -6.08 -10.57 6.11
C ILE A 165 -6.32 -11.61 5.01
N ASN A 166 -6.59 -12.86 5.37
CA ASN A 166 -6.86 -13.94 4.42
C ASN A 166 -8.36 -14.20 4.23
N ASP A 167 -9.20 -13.72 5.17
CA ASP A 167 -10.65 -13.85 5.13
C ASP A 167 -11.32 -12.58 5.65
N HIS A 168 -11.57 -11.63 4.78
CA HIS A 168 -12.20 -10.34 5.12
C HIS A 168 -13.64 -10.45 5.62
N THR A 169 -14.25 -11.66 5.61
CA THR A 169 -15.55 -11.92 6.24
C THR A 169 -15.42 -12.19 7.73
N THR A 170 -14.21 -12.51 8.21
CA THR A 170 -13.87 -12.66 9.62
C THR A 170 -13.30 -11.35 10.15
N TYR A 171 -14.09 -10.64 10.95
CA TYR A 171 -13.71 -9.36 11.53
C TYR A 171 -14.39 -9.10 12.87
N ALA A 172 -13.83 -8.15 13.62
CA ALA A 172 -14.45 -7.56 14.80
C ALA A 172 -14.29 -6.04 14.79
N ARG A 173 -15.29 -5.31 15.27
CA ARG A 173 -15.30 -3.86 15.36
C ARG A 173 -15.53 -3.43 16.79
N PHE A 174 -14.80 -2.40 17.21
CA PHE A 174 -14.89 -1.86 18.55
C PHE A 174 -14.86 -0.32 18.52
N SER A 175 -15.53 0.29 19.49
CA SER A 175 -15.26 1.68 19.87
C SER A 175 -14.29 1.67 21.04
N ILE A 176 -13.31 2.59 21.04
CA ILE A 176 -12.41 2.84 22.16
C ILE A 176 -13.16 3.78 23.11
N THR A 177 -13.37 3.35 24.36
CA THR A 177 -14.26 4.03 25.31
C THR A 177 -13.58 4.45 26.62
N GLY A 178 -12.32 4.05 26.80
CA GLY A 178 -11.54 4.40 27.97
C GLY A 178 -10.09 4.70 27.62
N SER A 179 -9.29 5.03 28.62
CA SER A 179 -7.88 5.30 28.44
C SER A 179 -7.09 4.03 28.19
N SER A 180 -6.14 4.11 27.25
CA SER A 180 -5.14 3.09 27.01
C SER A 180 -4.17 3.03 28.21
N THR A 181 -3.59 1.87 28.44
CA THR A 181 -2.60 1.67 29.50
C THR A 181 -1.40 0.94 28.94
N ASP A 182 -0.23 1.54 29.08
CA ASP A 182 1.04 0.90 28.81
C ASP A 182 1.32 -0.17 29.89
N GLY A 183 1.51 -1.39 29.46
CA GLY A 183 1.95 -2.54 30.26
C GLY A 183 3.44 -2.81 30.07
N SER A 184 3.91 -3.94 30.57
CA SER A 184 5.28 -4.38 30.32
C SER A 184 5.30 -5.25 29.07
N GLY A 185 5.60 -4.66 27.90
CA GLY A 185 5.66 -5.34 26.61
C GLY A 185 4.37 -5.32 25.81
N PHE A 186 3.29 -4.73 26.34
CA PHE A 186 2.00 -4.66 25.65
C PHE A 186 1.16 -3.48 26.10
N ASN A 187 0.19 -3.07 25.29
CA ASN A 187 -0.80 -2.04 25.61
C ASN A 187 -2.19 -2.66 25.83
N THR A 188 -2.92 -2.10 26.79
CA THR A 188 -4.34 -2.43 27.02
C THR A 188 -5.23 -1.32 26.52
N LEU A 189 -6.15 -1.64 25.61
CA LEU A 189 -7.21 -0.74 25.15
C LEU A 189 -8.53 -1.09 25.83
N VAL A 190 -9.25 -0.09 26.34
CA VAL A 190 -10.61 -0.24 26.86
C VAL A 190 -11.60 -0.01 25.73
N VAL A 191 -12.40 -1.03 25.43
CA VAL A 191 -13.25 -1.05 24.23
C VAL A 191 -14.67 -1.49 24.52
N THR A 192 -15.55 -1.20 23.56
CA THR A 192 -16.91 -1.75 23.48
C THR A 192 -17.15 -2.26 22.06
N HIS A 193 -17.61 -3.49 21.93
CA HIS A 193 -17.95 -4.10 20.62
C HIS A 193 -19.13 -3.37 19.94
N ILE A 194 -19.10 -3.24 18.60
CA ILE A 194 -20.12 -2.56 17.78
C ILE A 194 -20.52 -3.38 16.55
#